data_0f8652a2ad548efd771031c18e2cdc04
#
_entry.id   0f8652a2ad548efd771031c18e2cdc04
#
_cell.length_a   1.000
_cell.length_b   1.000
_cell.length_c   1.000
_cell.angle_alpha   90.00
_cell.angle_beta   90.00
_cell.angle_gamma   90.00
#
_symmetry.space_group_name_H-M   'P 1'
#
loop_
_entity.id
_entity.type
_entity.pdbx_description
1 polymer ?
#
loop_
_entity_poly.entity_id
_entity_poly.type
_entity_poly.pdbx_seq_one_letter_code
_entity_poly.pdbx_strand_id
1 'polypeptide(L)'
;MKRLILTLIAILTIANITECFAWGRDGHATIAYIAERHLTPKAKENIEKCIDGRSIVYYASWLDNHRAEHKSWGKLSHVCHYDIHSFESIGKPHKYMKSTINKLKKYRELTDSARKVTIYHFVHSFGDYHCPGHVALYDRTGEKPKRIHTSSYDFYLNAKKSRWNYHKLWDAGIIQILHPDWGYMDWAHALDSSISQEYIDKVTAGTWEDWLQDVAKTTHTVYNIFNRVPKIKNAEDALDKDLSVVDGQMLNEFGEYASEQLLNAGLRMAKIINEIFGE
;
A
#
# COMPACT_ATOMS: atom_id res chain seq x y z
N MET A 1 16.78 -61.74 7.50
CA MET A 1 16.24 -60.77 6.55
C MET A 1 15.67 -59.59 7.33
N LYS A 2 16.48 -58.56 7.49
CA LYS A 2 16.08 -57.35 8.21
C LYS A 2 15.51 -56.36 7.19
N ARG A 3 14.21 -56.05 7.28
CA ARG A 3 13.57 -55.04 6.46
C ARG A 3 13.96 -53.66 7.01
N LEU A 4 14.69 -52.90 6.22
CA LEU A 4 15.02 -51.53 6.45
C LEU A 4 13.76 -50.71 6.08
N ILE A 5 13.11 -50.16 7.07
CA ILE A 5 12.01 -49.18 6.87
C ILE A 5 12.71 -47.82 6.74
N LEU A 6 12.86 -47.33 5.53
CA LEU A 6 13.24 -45.94 5.25
C LEU A 6 12.00 -45.07 5.49
N THR A 7 11.96 -44.47 6.64
CA THR A 7 10.99 -43.41 6.92
C THR A 7 11.49 -42.14 6.22
N LEU A 8 10.87 -41.81 5.10
CA LEU A 8 11.10 -40.55 4.37
C LEU A 8 10.44 -39.44 5.18
N ILE A 9 11.20 -38.78 6.03
CA ILE A 9 10.77 -37.52 6.64
C ILE A 9 10.81 -36.47 5.56
N ALA A 10 9.68 -36.22 4.92
CA ALA A 10 9.49 -35.04 4.10
C ALA A 10 9.50 -33.83 5.06
N ILE A 11 10.63 -33.19 5.19
CA ILE A 11 10.73 -31.87 5.79
C ILE A 11 10.00 -30.94 4.81
N LEU A 12 8.73 -30.68 5.07
CA LEU A 12 8.01 -29.55 4.53
C LEU A 12 8.71 -28.30 5.09
N THR A 13 9.73 -27.83 4.40
CA THR A 13 10.15 -26.46 4.49
C THR A 13 8.96 -25.64 3.97
N ILE A 14 8.09 -25.24 4.88
CA ILE A 14 7.18 -24.13 4.64
C ILE A 14 8.13 -22.94 4.44
N ALA A 15 8.55 -22.73 3.20
CA ALA A 15 9.07 -21.45 2.80
C ALA A 15 7.94 -20.48 3.13
N ASN A 16 8.11 -19.71 4.21
CA ASN A 16 7.35 -18.50 4.42
C ASN A 16 7.69 -17.61 3.23
N ILE A 17 6.98 -17.80 2.13
CA ILE A 17 6.87 -16.82 1.08
C ILE A 17 6.08 -15.71 1.77
N THR A 18 6.79 -14.82 2.44
CA THR A 18 6.24 -13.54 2.84
C THR A 18 5.99 -12.79 1.54
N GLU A 19 4.82 -13.05 0.96
CA GLU A 19 4.33 -12.26 -0.15
C GLU A 19 4.31 -10.82 0.34
N CYS A 20 5.02 -9.97 -0.37
CA CYS A 20 5.16 -8.56 -0.06
C CYS A 20 3.95 -7.87 -0.65
N PHE A 21 2.97 -7.58 0.18
CA PHE A 21 1.72 -6.91 -0.18
C PHE A 21 1.83 -5.43 0.24
N ALA A 22 1.58 -4.51 -0.67
CA ALA A 22 1.38 -3.11 -0.32
C ALA A 22 0.20 -2.99 0.64
N TRP A 23 0.31 -2.23 1.71
CA TRP A 23 -0.69 -2.13 2.79
C TRP A 23 -1.18 -3.47 3.37
N GLY A 24 -0.75 -4.60 2.88
CA GLY A 24 -1.31 -5.90 3.20
C GLY A 24 -2.82 -5.97 2.93
N ARG A 25 -3.41 -7.12 3.21
CA ARG A 25 -4.83 -7.35 2.97
C ARG A 25 -5.73 -6.36 3.73
N ASP A 26 -5.42 -6.13 5.01
CA ASP A 26 -6.26 -5.30 5.87
C ASP A 26 -6.14 -3.82 5.54
N GLY A 27 -4.96 -3.35 5.16
CA GLY A 27 -4.78 -1.95 4.76
C GLY A 27 -5.49 -1.62 3.45
N HIS A 28 -5.40 -2.49 2.42
CA HIS A 28 -6.17 -2.32 1.19
C HIS A 28 -7.67 -2.37 1.44
N ALA A 29 -8.13 -3.30 2.29
CA ALA A 29 -9.53 -3.41 2.64
C ALA A 29 -10.02 -2.17 3.43
N THR A 30 -9.19 -1.62 4.33
CA THR A 30 -9.48 -0.38 5.06
C THR A 30 -9.68 0.79 4.10
N ILE A 31 -8.75 1.00 3.16
CA ILE A 31 -8.84 2.08 2.15
C ILE A 31 -10.13 1.92 1.33
N ALA A 32 -10.38 0.74 0.81
CA ALA A 32 -11.57 0.47 0.00
C ALA A 32 -12.86 0.64 0.81
N TYR A 33 -12.87 0.25 2.08
CA TYR A 33 -14.06 0.39 2.93
C TYR A 33 -14.32 1.85 3.33
N ILE A 34 -13.29 2.64 3.63
CA ILE A 34 -13.42 4.09 3.80
C ILE A 34 -13.99 4.69 2.50
N ALA A 35 -13.43 4.34 1.34
CA ALA A 35 -13.96 4.84 0.07
C ALA A 35 -15.44 4.49 -0.10
N GLU A 36 -15.84 3.25 0.15
CA GLU A 36 -17.22 2.79 -0.01
C GLU A 36 -18.22 3.55 0.89
N ARG A 37 -17.80 3.92 2.11
CA ARG A 37 -18.60 4.71 3.06
C ARG A 37 -18.86 6.14 2.58
N HIS A 38 -18.00 6.66 1.71
CA HIS A 38 -18.06 8.02 1.14
C HIS A 38 -18.56 8.04 -0.32
N LEU A 39 -19.04 6.90 -0.85
CA LEU A 39 -19.68 6.87 -2.16
C LEU A 39 -21.09 7.46 -2.11
N THR A 40 -21.44 8.22 -3.16
CA THR A 40 -22.84 8.54 -3.40
C THR A 40 -23.63 7.25 -3.71
N PRO A 41 -24.94 7.18 -3.37
CA PRO A 41 -25.75 6.00 -3.65
C PRO A 41 -25.67 5.58 -5.14
N LYS A 42 -25.65 6.55 -6.04
CA LYS A 42 -25.54 6.32 -7.48
C LYS A 42 -24.21 5.75 -7.89
N ALA A 43 -23.09 6.29 -7.39
CA ALA A 43 -21.76 5.79 -7.68
C ALA A 43 -21.58 4.37 -7.15
N LYS A 44 -22.07 4.09 -5.94
CA LYS A 44 -22.04 2.75 -5.35
C LYS A 44 -22.81 1.75 -6.22
N GLU A 45 -24.06 2.06 -6.56
CA GLU A 45 -24.87 1.20 -7.41
C GLU A 45 -24.19 0.90 -8.76
N ASN A 46 -23.64 1.93 -9.41
CA ASN A 46 -23.04 1.79 -10.73
C ASN A 46 -21.74 0.98 -10.71
N ILE A 47 -20.85 1.22 -9.71
CA ILE A 47 -19.60 0.45 -9.63
C ILE A 47 -19.88 -1.01 -9.23
N GLU A 48 -20.79 -1.29 -8.31
CA GLU A 48 -21.18 -2.64 -7.89
C GLU A 48 -21.75 -3.43 -9.10
N LYS A 49 -22.60 -2.82 -9.94
CA LYS A 49 -23.05 -3.44 -11.20
C LYS A 49 -21.89 -3.84 -12.12
N CYS A 50 -20.80 -3.08 -12.11
CA CYS A 50 -19.62 -3.37 -12.92
C CYS A 50 -18.78 -4.54 -12.38
N ILE A 51 -18.97 -4.94 -11.12
CA ILE A 51 -18.17 -5.95 -10.41
C ILE A 51 -19.05 -7.04 -9.77
N ASP A 52 -20.06 -7.50 -10.52
CA ASP A 52 -20.95 -8.61 -10.14
C ASP A 52 -21.75 -8.37 -8.85
N GLY A 53 -22.12 -7.13 -8.56
CA GLY A 53 -22.87 -6.75 -7.35
C GLY A 53 -22.08 -6.86 -6.06
N ARG A 54 -20.75 -6.91 -6.12
CA ARG A 54 -19.88 -7.02 -4.94
C ARG A 54 -19.35 -5.65 -4.53
N SER A 55 -18.97 -5.55 -3.26
CA SER A 55 -18.22 -4.42 -2.72
C SER A 55 -16.83 -4.33 -3.36
N ILE A 56 -16.31 -3.09 -3.52
CA ILE A 56 -14.92 -2.85 -3.94
C ILE A 56 -13.91 -3.40 -2.94
N VAL A 57 -14.28 -3.54 -1.67
CA VAL A 57 -13.46 -4.15 -0.61
C VAL A 57 -13.09 -5.59 -0.95
N TYR A 58 -14.01 -6.33 -1.58
CA TYR A 58 -13.76 -7.72 -1.97
C TYR A 58 -12.58 -7.83 -2.96
N TYR A 59 -12.36 -6.81 -3.78
CA TYR A 59 -11.32 -6.78 -4.80
C TYR A 59 -10.10 -5.95 -4.42
N ALA A 60 -10.05 -5.39 -3.22
CA ALA A 60 -8.99 -4.48 -2.80
C ALA A 60 -7.58 -5.10 -2.89
N SER A 61 -7.43 -6.39 -2.56
CA SER A 61 -6.17 -7.14 -2.68
C SER A 61 -6.09 -8.04 -3.91
N TRP A 62 -6.90 -7.77 -4.94
CA TRP A 62 -7.03 -8.70 -6.08
C TRP A 62 -5.73 -8.89 -6.86
N LEU A 63 -4.97 -7.80 -7.10
CA LEU A 63 -3.69 -7.86 -7.82
C LEU A 63 -2.66 -8.74 -7.10
N ASP A 64 -2.59 -8.63 -5.80
CA ASP A 64 -1.69 -9.43 -4.99
C ASP A 64 -2.06 -10.92 -5.05
N ASN A 65 -3.33 -11.21 -4.89
CA ASN A 65 -3.84 -12.58 -4.92
C ASN A 65 -3.66 -13.26 -6.29
N HIS A 66 -3.56 -12.48 -7.39
CA HIS A 66 -3.46 -12.99 -8.76
C HIS A 66 -2.10 -12.70 -9.42
N ARG A 67 -1.10 -12.28 -8.63
CA ARG A 67 0.24 -11.92 -9.12
C ARG A 67 0.94 -13.06 -9.89
N ALA A 68 0.75 -14.30 -9.46
CA ALA A 68 1.34 -15.46 -10.10
C ALA A 68 0.80 -15.69 -11.52
N GLU A 69 -0.49 -15.41 -11.74
CA GLU A 69 -1.18 -15.56 -13.02
C GLU A 69 -0.87 -14.41 -13.98
N HIS A 70 -0.55 -13.24 -13.44
CA HIS A 70 -0.40 -11.98 -14.18
C HIS A 70 0.95 -11.30 -13.93
N LYS A 71 2.04 -12.05 -14.08
CA LYS A 71 3.43 -11.58 -13.82
C LYS A 71 3.81 -10.25 -14.51
N SER A 72 3.20 -9.93 -15.63
CA SER A 72 3.41 -8.65 -16.33
C SER A 72 2.87 -7.44 -15.56
N TRP A 73 1.85 -7.63 -14.73
CA TRP A 73 1.22 -6.55 -13.98
C TRP A 73 2.08 -6.11 -12.80
N GLY A 74 2.72 -7.04 -12.10
CA GLY A 74 3.61 -6.74 -10.98
C GLY A 74 4.83 -5.89 -11.35
N LYS A 75 5.22 -5.89 -12.63
CA LYS A 75 6.34 -5.07 -13.11
C LYS A 75 5.96 -3.60 -13.42
N LEU A 76 4.68 -3.31 -13.51
CA LEU A 76 4.21 -2.02 -14.06
C LEU A 76 3.81 -1.00 -12.99
N SER A 77 3.46 -1.41 -11.79
CA SER A 77 2.61 -0.56 -10.95
C SER A 77 2.93 -0.46 -9.47
N HIS A 78 3.81 -1.27 -8.91
CA HIS A 78 3.92 -1.35 -7.44
C HIS A 78 4.63 -0.19 -6.76
N VAL A 79 5.54 0.52 -7.42
CA VAL A 79 6.35 1.54 -6.76
C VAL A 79 6.35 2.82 -7.58
N CYS A 80 5.86 3.91 -6.98
CA CYS A 80 5.97 5.24 -7.55
C CYS A 80 7.38 5.80 -7.34
N HIS A 81 7.88 6.50 -8.35
CA HIS A 81 9.20 7.11 -8.33
C HIS A 81 9.08 8.62 -8.42
N TYR A 82 9.79 9.33 -7.56
CA TYR A 82 9.79 10.78 -7.49
C TYR A 82 11.19 11.35 -7.35
N ASP A 83 11.38 12.54 -7.88
CA ASP A 83 12.55 13.34 -7.59
C ASP A 83 12.47 13.90 -6.17
N ILE A 84 13.56 13.82 -5.40
CA ILE A 84 13.57 14.23 -4.00
C ILE A 84 13.50 15.74 -3.80
N HIS A 85 13.87 16.52 -4.81
CA HIS A 85 13.95 17.99 -4.73
C HIS A 85 12.67 18.65 -5.22
N SER A 86 12.12 18.16 -6.34
CA SER A 86 10.91 18.72 -6.95
C SER A 86 9.62 17.94 -6.59
N PHE A 87 9.76 16.71 -6.13
CA PHE A 87 8.67 15.74 -5.98
C PHE A 87 7.89 15.48 -7.28
N GLU A 88 8.51 15.75 -8.42
CA GLU A 88 7.96 15.37 -9.71
C GLU A 88 8.06 13.86 -9.93
N SER A 89 7.02 13.29 -10.53
CA SER A 89 6.98 11.85 -10.80
C SER A 89 7.95 11.43 -11.88
N ILE A 90 8.59 10.29 -11.67
CA ILE A 90 9.56 9.71 -12.59
C ILE A 90 9.03 8.36 -13.08
N GLY A 91 8.85 8.19 -14.40
CA GLY A 91 8.69 6.87 -15.00
C GLY A 91 7.28 6.35 -15.20
N LYS A 92 7.14 5.01 -15.16
CA LYS A 92 5.97 4.30 -15.67
C LYS A 92 4.73 4.27 -14.76
N PRO A 93 4.85 4.20 -13.41
CA PRO A 93 3.68 4.04 -12.53
C PRO A 93 2.65 5.15 -12.70
N HIS A 94 3.10 6.39 -12.81
CA HIS A 94 2.23 7.54 -13.03
C HIS A 94 1.46 7.45 -14.36
N LYS A 95 2.14 7.02 -15.43
CA LYS A 95 1.50 6.79 -16.74
C LYS A 95 0.47 5.66 -16.68
N TYR A 96 0.76 4.64 -15.89
CA TYR A 96 -0.14 3.53 -15.67
C TYR A 96 -1.43 3.98 -14.96
N MET A 97 -1.33 4.72 -13.84
CA MET A 97 -2.49 5.24 -13.13
C MET A 97 -3.32 6.17 -14.01
N LYS A 98 -2.67 7.08 -14.74
CA LYS A 98 -3.35 7.96 -15.71
C LYS A 98 -4.13 7.16 -16.77
N SER A 99 -3.52 6.11 -17.31
CA SER A 99 -4.18 5.23 -18.27
C SER A 99 -5.37 4.51 -17.64
N THR A 100 -5.22 4.04 -16.40
CA THR A 100 -6.29 3.33 -15.67
C THR A 100 -7.48 4.25 -15.41
N ILE A 101 -7.24 5.45 -14.89
CA ILE A 101 -8.30 6.46 -14.65
C ILE A 101 -8.98 6.86 -15.96
N ASN A 102 -8.22 7.07 -17.04
CA ASN A 102 -8.80 7.41 -18.36
C ASN A 102 -9.66 6.28 -18.93
N LYS A 103 -9.32 5.01 -18.70
CA LYS A 103 -10.17 3.88 -19.05
C LYS A 103 -11.45 3.85 -18.21
N LEU A 104 -11.33 4.11 -16.90
CA LEU A 104 -12.49 4.18 -16.01
C LEU A 104 -13.48 5.29 -16.44
N LYS A 105 -12.99 6.45 -16.84
CA LYS A 105 -13.86 7.54 -17.37
C LYS A 105 -14.69 7.09 -18.59
N LYS A 106 -14.29 6.02 -19.26
CA LYS A 106 -14.95 5.40 -20.39
C LYS A 106 -15.50 4.00 -20.08
N TYR A 107 -15.80 3.72 -18.82
CA TYR A 107 -16.15 2.37 -18.35
C TYR A 107 -17.34 1.76 -19.09
N ARG A 108 -18.29 2.58 -19.57
CA ARG A 108 -19.45 2.11 -20.34
C ARG A 108 -19.09 1.58 -21.73
N GLU A 109 -17.94 2.01 -22.28
CA GLU A 109 -17.43 1.57 -23.59
C GLU A 109 -16.61 0.27 -23.49
N LEU A 110 -16.21 -0.12 -22.28
CA LEU A 110 -15.39 -1.32 -22.05
C LEU A 110 -16.26 -2.59 -22.05
N THR A 111 -15.67 -3.69 -22.51
CA THR A 111 -16.24 -5.02 -22.26
C THR A 111 -16.32 -5.31 -20.75
N ASP A 112 -17.21 -6.18 -20.32
CA ASP A 112 -17.40 -6.52 -18.90
C ASP A 112 -16.09 -6.98 -18.24
N SER A 113 -15.33 -7.85 -18.90
CA SER A 113 -14.05 -8.33 -18.41
C SER A 113 -13.03 -7.19 -18.29
N ALA A 114 -12.89 -6.34 -19.30
CA ALA A 114 -11.97 -5.22 -19.28
C ALA A 114 -12.33 -4.19 -18.19
N ARG A 115 -13.63 -3.95 -18.01
CA ARG A 115 -14.17 -3.05 -16.98
C ARG A 115 -13.84 -3.54 -15.59
N LYS A 116 -14.15 -4.79 -15.27
CA LYS A 116 -13.83 -5.43 -13.98
C LYS A 116 -12.35 -5.33 -13.67
N VAL A 117 -11.51 -5.81 -14.58
CA VAL A 117 -10.05 -5.78 -14.40
C VAL A 117 -9.54 -4.35 -14.21
N THR A 118 -10.09 -3.36 -14.94
CA THR A 118 -9.67 -1.95 -14.77
C THR A 118 -10.05 -1.42 -13.39
N ILE A 119 -11.23 -1.77 -12.87
CA ILE A 119 -11.66 -1.40 -11.51
C ILE A 119 -10.73 -2.05 -10.47
N TYR A 120 -10.43 -3.34 -10.58
CA TYR A 120 -9.54 -4.04 -9.66
C TYR A 120 -8.15 -3.41 -9.62
N HIS A 121 -7.61 -3.09 -10.79
CA HIS A 121 -6.32 -2.39 -10.92
C HIS A 121 -6.35 -1.01 -10.28
N PHE A 122 -7.42 -0.25 -10.48
CA PHE A 122 -7.57 1.06 -9.88
C PHE A 122 -7.61 0.98 -8.36
N VAL A 123 -8.51 0.17 -7.81
CA VAL A 123 -8.70 0.06 -6.35
C VAL A 123 -7.41 -0.35 -5.65
N HIS A 124 -6.75 -1.38 -6.16
CA HIS A 124 -5.51 -1.88 -5.56
C HIS A 124 -4.35 -0.88 -5.71
N SER A 125 -4.02 -0.51 -6.95
CA SER A 125 -2.83 0.32 -7.21
C SER A 125 -2.97 1.75 -6.66
N PHE A 126 -4.18 2.26 -6.52
CA PHE A 126 -4.40 3.55 -5.88
C PHE A 126 -4.07 3.49 -4.38
N GLY A 127 -4.40 2.38 -3.73
CA GLY A 127 -3.96 2.11 -2.35
C GLY A 127 -2.45 2.02 -2.25
N ASP A 128 -1.80 1.21 -3.12
CA ASP A 128 -0.33 1.08 -3.18
C ASP A 128 0.36 2.45 -3.25
N TYR A 129 -0.14 3.33 -4.11
CA TYR A 129 0.47 4.63 -4.36
C TYR A 129 0.34 5.61 -3.20
N HIS A 130 -0.53 5.31 -2.22
CA HIS A 130 -0.61 6.04 -0.96
C HIS A 130 0.22 5.39 0.17
N CYS A 131 0.91 4.28 -0.10
CA CYS A 131 1.78 3.62 0.85
C CYS A 131 3.22 4.16 0.78
N PRO A 132 3.78 4.74 1.85
CA PRO A 132 5.19 5.14 1.86
C PRO A 132 6.17 4.01 1.55
N GLY A 133 5.80 2.75 1.81
CA GLY A 133 6.56 1.56 1.41
C GLY A 133 6.66 1.37 -0.11
N HIS A 134 5.76 1.97 -0.87
CA HIS A 134 5.66 1.91 -2.33
C HIS A 134 6.09 3.20 -3.05
N VAL A 135 6.79 4.08 -2.36
CA VAL A 135 7.39 5.28 -2.94
C VAL A 135 8.91 5.18 -2.91
N ALA A 136 9.55 5.40 -4.04
CA ALA A 136 11.00 5.50 -4.14
C ALA A 136 11.39 6.93 -4.53
N LEU A 137 12.30 7.51 -3.76
CA LEU A 137 12.84 8.85 -4.00
C LEU A 137 14.20 8.75 -4.65
N TYR A 138 14.47 9.63 -5.60
CA TYR A 138 15.70 9.70 -6.37
C TYR A 138 16.28 11.10 -6.35
N ASP A 139 17.57 11.19 -6.08
CA ASP A 139 18.35 12.40 -6.36
C ASP A 139 18.79 12.39 -7.83
N ARG A 140 18.39 13.42 -8.56
CA ARG A 140 18.68 13.60 -9.99
C ARG A 140 19.67 14.74 -10.27
N THR A 141 20.33 15.24 -9.26
CA THR A 141 21.33 16.31 -9.41
C THR A 141 22.64 15.84 -10.06
N GLY A 142 22.93 14.52 -10.01
CA GLY A 142 24.11 13.91 -10.63
C GLY A 142 23.86 13.41 -12.06
N GLU A 143 24.91 12.88 -12.70
CA GLU A 143 24.85 12.30 -14.05
C GLU A 143 23.83 11.16 -14.18
N LYS A 144 23.63 10.39 -13.11
CA LYS A 144 22.65 9.29 -13.05
C LYS A 144 21.75 9.46 -11.83
N PRO A 145 20.44 9.23 -11.96
CA PRO A 145 19.52 9.23 -10.82
C PRO A 145 20.00 8.24 -9.74
N LYS A 146 20.20 8.74 -8.53
CA LYS A 146 20.58 7.93 -7.37
C LYS A 146 19.38 7.71 -6.48
N ARG A 147 19.02 6.46 -6.21
CA ARG A 147 17.97 6.12 -5.25
C ARG A 147 18.43 6.46 -3.84
N ILE A 148 17.69 7.32 -3.16
CA ILE A 148 18.07 7.85 -1.83
C ILE A 148 17.79 6.83 -0.74
N HIS A 149 16.71 6.08 -0.87
CA HIS A 149 16.29 5.09 0.10
C HIS A 149 16.02 3.76 -0.58
N THR A 150 16.42 2.68 0.04
CA THR A 150 16.09 1.34 -0.41
C THR A 150 15.12 0.69 0.57
N SER A 151 14.02 0.17 0.04
CA SER A 151 13.04 -0.61 0.81
C SER A 151 13.61 -1.90 1.42
N SER A 152 14.86 -2.24 1.10
CA SER A 152 15.54 -3.47 1.49
C SER A 152 16.38 -3.36 2.75
N TYR A 153 16.37 -2.22 3.46
CA TYR A 153 17.07 -2.14 4.74
C TYR A 153 16.37 -3.01 5.78
N ASP A 154 17.13 -3.97 6.30
CA ASP A 154 16.70 -4.81 7.39
C ASP A 154 16.94 -4.10 8.72
N PHE A 155 16.03 -4.31 9.65
CA PHE A 155 16.10 -3.83 11.01
C PHE A 155 15.36 -4.80 11.95
N TYR A 156 15.54 -4.63 13.25
CA TYR A 156 14.76 -5.34 14.25
C TYR A 156 13.65 -4.46 14.79
N LEU A 157 12.56 -5.09 15.10
CA LEU A 157 11.44 -4.45 15.76
C LEU A 157 11.40 -4.96 17.20
N ASN A 158 11.65 -4.07 18.17
CA ASN A 158 11.69 -4.43 19.59
C ASN A 158 10.43 -5.18 20.03
N ALA A 159 9.26 -4.76 19.57
CA ALA A 159 7.99 -5.37 19.92
C ALA A 159 7.85 -6.85 19.46
N LYS A 160 8.52 -7.24 18.39
CA LYS A 160 8.38 -8.57 17.76
C LYS A 160 9.66 -9.41 17.81
N LYS A 161 10.80 -8.86 18.21
CA LYS A 161 12.12 -9.54 18.20
C LYS A 161 12.38 -10.28 16.87
N SER A 162 11.93 -9.71 15.76
CA SER A 162 12.00 -10.31 14.45
C SER A 162 12.59 -9.35 13.42
N ARG A 163 13.24 -9.90 12.40
CA ARG A 163 13.83 -9.14 11.31
C ARG A 163 12.76 -8.60 10.38
N TRP A 164 12.79 -7.31 10.16
CA TRP A 164 11.89 -6.56 9.30
C TRP A 164 12.68 -5.77 8.27
N ASN A 165 12.03 -5.40 7.19
CA ASN A 165 12.52 -4.36 6.31
C ASN A 165 11.48 -3.24 6.20
N TYR A 166 11.90 -2.10 5.67
CA TYR A 166 11.04 -0.92 5.53
C TYR A 166 9.73 -1.24 4.80
N HIS A 167 9.83 -1.95 3.68
CA HIS A 167 8.66 -2.31 2.88
C HIS A 167 7.68 -3.18 3.69
N LYS A 168 8.17 -4.25 4.31
CA LYS A 168 7.34 -5.13 5.14
C LYS A 168 6.69 -4.40 6.33
N LEU A 169 7.39 -3.43 6.90
CA LEU A 169 6.83 -2.62 7.98
C LEU A 169 5.60 -1.84 7.52
N TRP A 170 5.70 -1.20 6.37
CA TRP A 170 4.61 -0.41 5.81
C TRP A 170 3.48 -1.27 5.25
N ASP A 171 3.80 -2.40 4.64
CA ASP A 171 2.80 -3.29 4.05
C ASP A 171 1.82 -3.87 5.08
N ALA A 172 2.33 -4.32 6.21
CA ALA A 172 1.51 -5.01 7.17
C ALA A 172 1.90 -4.69 8.63
N GLY A 173 3.19 -4.40 8.86
CA GLY A 173 3.73 -4.37 10.21
C GLY A 173 3.09 -3.32 11.10
N ILE A 174 2.97 -2.09 10.61
CA ILE A 174 2.47 -0.97 11.42
C ILE A 174 1.06 -1.26 11.91
N ILE A 175 0.14 -1.55 11.01
CA ILE A 175 -1.27 -1.77 11.39
C ILE A 175 -1.47 -3.02 12.25
N GLN A 176 -0.75 -4.11 11.97
CA GLN A 176 -0.84 -5.35 12.74
C GLN A 176 -0.19 -5.26 14.13
N ILE A 177 0.80 -4.39 14.31
CA ILE A 177 1.52 -4.28 15.59
C ILE A 177 0.83 -3.29 16.52
N LEU A 178 0.34 -2.17 15.98
CA LEU A 178 -0.35 -1.15 16.77
C LEU A 178 -1.70 -1.65 17.29
N HIS A 179 -2.46 -2.35 16.45
CA HIS A 179 -3.77 -2.89 16.80
C HIS A 179 -3.92 -4.32 16.26
N PRO A 180 -3.32 -5.32 16.93
CA PRO A 180 -3.27 -6.70 16.44
C PRO A 180 -4.64 -7.38 16.32
N ASP A 181 -5.64 -6.88 17.06
CA ASP A 181 -6.99 -7.44 17.09
C ASP A 181 -7.98 -6.67 16.16
N TRP A 182 -7.51 -5.62 15.49
CA TRP A 182 -8.36 -4.84 14.58
C TRP A 182 -8.39 -5.44 13.19
N GLY A 183 -9.60 -5.58 12.66
CA GLY A 183 -9.83 -5.80 11.23
C GLY A 183 -9.96 -4.48 10.46
N TYR A 184 -10.12 -4.57 9.15
CA TYR A 184 -10.24 -3.38 8.29
C TYR A 184 -11.42 -2.47 8.65
N MET A 185 -12.52 -3.01 9.19
CA MET A 185 -13.67 -2.21 9.62
C MET A 185 -13.33 -1.38 10.86
N ASP A 186 -12.60 -1.97 11.82
CA ASP A 186 -12.23 -1.27 13.05
C ASP A 186 -11.30 -0.11 12.71
N TRP A 187 -10.30 -0.34 11.85
CA TRP A 187 -9.43 0.70 11.33
C TRP A 187 -10.22 1.80 10.64
N ALA A 188 -11.10 1.46 9.70
CA ALA A 188 -11.88 2.45 8.98
C ALA A 188 -12.77 3.28 9.92
N HIS A 189 -13.44 2.63 10.87
CA HIS A 189 -14.27 3.34 11.85
C HIS A 189 -13.44 4.27 12.74
N ALA A 190 -12.28 3.82 13.21
CA ALA A 190 -11.41 4.66 14.02
C ALA A 190 -10.90 5.90 13.25
N LEU A 191 -10.66 5.75 11.95
CA LEU A 191 -10.09 6.82 11.13
C LEU A 191 -11.13 7.83 10.63
N ASP A 192 -12.33 7.38 10.23
CA ASP A 192 -13.28 8.24 9.52
C ASP A 192 -14.56 8.62 10.28
N SER A 193 -14.83 8.06 11.47
CA SER A 193 -16.09 8.30 12.18
C SER A 193 -16.27 9.72 12.74
N SER A 194 -15.21 10.48 12.87
CA SER A 194 -15.23 11.83 13.45
C SER A 194 -14.61 12.91 12.57
N ILE A 195 -14.34 12.61 11.30
CA ILE A 195 -13.74 13.61 10.39
C ILE A 195 -14.76 14.66 9.98
N SER A 196 -14.30 15.89 9.87
CA SER A 196 -15.12 17.01 9.41
C SER A 196 -15.20 17.08 7.87
N GLN A 197 -16.26 17.70 7.36
CA GLN A 197 -16.36 17.99 5.93
C GLN A 197 -15.20 18.88 5.46
N GLU A 198 -14.75 19.82 6.29
CA GLU A 198 -13.59 20.64 6.00
C GLU A 198 -12.32 19.82 5.78
N TYR A 199 -12.11 18.77 6.59
CA TYR A 199 -10.99 17.85 6.39
C TYR A 199 -11.12 17.10 5.05
N ILE A 200 -12.31 16.56 4.75
CA ILE A 200 -12.58 15.88 3.48
C ILE A 200 -12.27 16.80 2.30
N ASP A 201 -12.80 18.01 2.31
CA ASP A 201 -12.61 19.00 1.25
C ASP A 201 -11.12 19.35 1.06
N LYS A 202 -10.40 19.52 2.17
CA LYS A 202 -8.96 19.80 2.16
C LYS A 202 -8.16 18.67 1.52
N VAL A 203 -8.35 17.43 1.96
CA VAL A 203 -7.51 16.28 1.50
C VAL A 203 -7.87 15.81 0.12
N THR A 204 -9.07 16.11 -0.35
CA THR A 204 -9.54 15.79 -1.70
C THR A 204 -9.43 16.97 -2.67
N ALA A 205 -8.91 18.12 -2.24
CA ALA A 205 -8.62 19.23 -3.14
C ALA A 205 -7.52 18.87 -4.16
N GLY A 206 -7.56 19.47 -5.35
CA GLY A 206 -6.59 19.22 -6.40
C GLY A 206 -6.87 17.98 -7.23
N THR A 207 -5.82 17.45 -7.84
CA THR A 207 -5.85 16.30 -8.75
C THR A 207 -5.22 15.06 -8.10
N TRP A 208 -5.43 13.89 -8.70
CA TRP A 208 -4.77 12.67 -8.22
C TRP A 208 -3.25 12.75 -8.34
N GLU A 209 -2.72 13.49 -9.31
CA GLU A 209 -1.29 13.78 -9.44
C GLU A 209 -0.75 14.57 -8.24
N ASP A 210 -1.47 15.60 -7.81
CA ASP A 210 -1.12 16.42 -6.65
C ASP A 210 -1.11 15.57 -5.37
N TRP A 211 -2.13 14.72 -5.20
CA TRP A 211 -2.23 13.84 -4.02
C TRP A 211 -1.06 12.86 -3.92
N LEU A 212 -0.65 12.28 -5.05
CA LEU A 212 0.50 11.36 -5.04
C LEU A 212 1.84 12.09 -4.83
N GLN A 213 1.92 13.36 -5.23
CA GLN A 213 3.06 14.20 -4.89
C GLN A 213 3.11 14.47 -3.37
N ASP A 214 1.98 14.67 -2.71
CA ASP A 214 1.92 14.81 -1.26
C ASP A 214 2.35 13.53 -0.53
N VAL A 215 1.96 12.36 -1.05
CA VAL A 215 2.47 11.08 -0.53
C VAL A 215 3.99 10.98 -0.65
N ALA A 216 4.57 11.48 -1.75
CA ALA A 216 6.02 11.51 -1.90
C ALA A 216 6.72 12.41 -0.87
N LYS A 217 6.13 13.58 -0.54
CA LYS A 217 6.62 14.47 0.52
C LYS A 217 6.53 13.80 1.89
N THR A 218 5.40 13.17 2.20
CA THR A 218 5.22 12.38 3.43
C THR A 218 6.27 11.26 3.51
N THR A 219 6.48 10.53 2.41
CA THR A 219 7.49 9.48 2.35
C THR A 219 8.90 10.00 2.61
N HIS A 220 9.23 11.19 2.10
CA HIS A 220 10.52 11.82 2.39
C HIS A 220 10.69 12.11 3.90
N THR A 221 9.66 12.61 4.55
CA THR A 221 9.64 12.81 6.01
C THR A 221 9.85 11.49 6.75
N VAL A 222 9.10 10.47 6.38
CA VAL A 222 9.21 9.12 6.95
C VAL A 222 10.60 8.53 6.74
N TYR A 223 11.22 8.72 5.58
CA TYR A 223 12.60 8.28 5.35
C TYR A 223 13.59 8.97 6.26
N ASN A 224 13.43 10.26 6.53
CA ASN A 224 14.30 10.99 7.45
C ASN A 224 14.15 10.48 8.89
N ILE A 225 12.94 10.08 9.30
CA ILE A 225 12.72 9.41 10.58
C ILE A 225 13.39 8.03 10.56
N PHE A 226 13.14 7.23 9.54
CA PHE A 226 13.69 5.89 9.42
C PHE A 226 15.22 5.86 9.31
N ASN A 227 15.84 6.88 8.73
CA ASN A 227 17.31 7.00 8.66
C ASN A 227 17.99 7.13 10.05
N ARG A 228 17.22 7.40 11.11
CA ARG A 228 17.69 7.36 12.51
C ARG A 228 17.83 5.93 13.03
N VAL A 229 17.20 4.95 12.36
CA VAL A 229 17.29 3.54 12.74
C VAL A 229 18.67 2.99 12.40
N PRO A 230 19.36 2.35 13.35
CA PRO A 230 20.66 1.72 13.11
C PRO A 230 20.55 0.64 12.01
N LYS A 231 21.45 0.71 11.05
CA LYS A 231 21.52 -0.28 9.97
C LYS A 231 22.18 -1.56 10.46
N ILE A 232 21.51 -2.68 10.30
CA ILE A 232 22.00 -3.99 10.68
C ILE A 232 22.56 -4.68 9.44
N LYS A 233 23.83 -5.11 9.50
CA LYS A 233 24.46 -5.81 8.38
C LYS A 233 24.11 -7.29 8.35
N ASN A 234 23.97 -7.92 9.50
CA ASN A 234 23.57 -9.32 9.62
C ASN A 234 22.73 -9.53 10.89
N ALA A 235 22.01 -10.65 10.96
CA ALA A 235 21.10 -10.98 12.04
C ALA A 235 21.81 -11.21 13.40
N GLU A 236 23.03 -11.72 13.36
CA GLU A 236 23.84 -12.04 14.56
C GLU A 236 24.31 -10.77 15.25
N ASP A 237 24.66 -9.72 14.50
CA ASP A 237 25.07 -8.43 15.04
C ASP A 237 23.97 -7.74 15.88
N ALA A 238 22.73 -8.09 15.64
CA ALA A 238 21.60 -7.45 16.32
C ALA A 238 21.18 -8.16 17.59
N LEU A 239 21.44 -9.46 17.70
CA LEU A 239 21.10 -10.26 18.89
C LEU A 239 22.06 -9.99 20.03
N ASP A 240 23.31 -9.64 19.73
CA ASP A 240 24.38 -9.43 20.72
C ASP A 240 24.48 -7.99 21.28
N LYS A 241 23.78 -7.02 20.69
CA LYS A 241 24.05 -5.60 21.01
C LYS A 241 22.76 -4.87 21.30
N ASP A 242 21.92 -5.08 22.11
CA ASP A 242 20.77 -4.18 22.47
C ASP A 242 20.51 -3.03 21.43
N LEU A 243 20.68 -3.31 20.15
CA LEU A 243 20.47 -2.37 19.08
C LEU A 243 18.96 -2.12 19.02
N SER A 244 18.58 -1.05 19.70
CA SER A 244 17.23 -0.55 19.63
C SER A 244 16.96 -0.12 18.20
N VAL A 245 16.08 -0.79 17.59
CA VAL A 245 15.93 -0.77 16.18
C VAL A 245 14.77 0.15 15.81
N VAL A 246 13.58 -0.28 15.76
CA VAL A 246 12.40 0.56 15.78
C VAL A 246 11.74 0.35 17.14
N ASP A 247 11.80 1.37 17.97
CA ASP A 247 11.17 1.34 19.29
C ASP A 247 9.68 1.67 19.22
N GLY A 248 9.00 1.60 20.36
CA GLY A 248 7.57 1.87 20.43
C GLY A 248 7.20 3.31 20.06
N GLN A 249 8.06 4.27 20.37
CA GLN A 249 7.82 5.68 20.04
C GLN A 249 7.88 5.90 18.53
N MET A 250 8.91 5.39 17.87
CA MET A 250 9.07 5.49 16.43
C MET A 250 7.95 4.72 15.70
N LEU A 251 7.52 3.58 16.23
CA LEU A 251 6.41 2.82 15.68
C LEU A 251 5.09 3.60 15.76
N ASN A 252 4.82 4.29 16.86
CA ASN A 252 3.67 5.15 16.99
C ASN A 252 3.73 6.33 16.01
N GLU A 253 4.89 6.98 15.85
CA GLU A 253 5.10 8.05 14.87
C GLU A 253 4.82 7.56 13.44
N PHE A 254 5.29 6.36 13.08
CA PHE A 254 4.95 5.75 11.80
C PHE A 254 3.46 5.41 11.68
N GLY A 255 2.82 5.04 12.78
CA GLY A 255 1.38 4.77 12.85
C GLY A 255 0.52 5.98 12.55
N GLU A 256 0.93 7.17 12.97
CA GLU A 256 0.26 8.43 12.65
C GLU A 256 0.28 8.68 11.14
N TYR A 257 1.46 8.56 10.50
CA TYR A 257 1.57 8.68 9.05
C TYR A 257 0.78 7.59 8.30
N ALA A 258 0.81 6.35 8.77
CA ALA A 258 0.05 5.27 8.17
C ALA A 258 -1.46 5.53 8.25
N SER A 259 -1.95 5.95 9.39
CA SER A 259 -3.34 6.30 9.63
C SER A 259 -3.80 7.42 8.70
N GLU A 260 -3.02 8.49 8.58
CA GLU A 260 -3.29 9.59 7.65
C GLU A 260 -3.34 9.10 6.20
N GLN A 261 -2.38 8.28 5.77
CA GLN A 261 -2.35 7.79 4.39
C GLN A 261 -3.51 6.83 4.07
N LEU A 262 -3.90 5.97 5.01
CA LEU A 262 -5.08 5.10 4.86
C LEU A 262 -6.36 5.91 4.68
N LEU A 263 -6.57 6.90 5.55
CA LEU A 263 -7.74 7.78 5.48
C LEU A 263 -7.77 8.59 4.20
N ASN A 264 -6.68 9.28 3.88
CA ASN A 264 -6.58 10.12 2.69
C ASN A 264 -6.76 9.31 1.41
N ALA A 265 -6.18 8.11 1.33
CA ALA A 265 -6.36 7.20 0.19
C ALA A 265 -7.83 6.84 -0.02
N GLY A 266 -8.54 6.48 1.06
CA GLY A 266 -9.96 6.14 0.99
C GLY A 266 -10.83 7.30 0.51
N LEU A 267 -10.66 8.49 1.09
CA LEU A 267 -11.41 9.69 0.71
C LEU A 267 -11.15 10.12 -0.74
N ARG A 268 -9.88 10.10 -1.17
CA ARG A 268 -9.45 10.43 -2.54
C ARG A 268 -9.95 9.41 -3.55
N MET A 269 -9.93 8.12 -3.20
CA MET A 269 -10.51 7.04 -4.01
C MET A 269 -12.03 7.25 -4.19
N ALA A 270 -12.76 7.57 -3.10
CA ALA A 270 -14.17 7.86 -3.14
C ALA A 270 -14.49 9.02 -4.08
N LYS A 271 -13.70 10.11 -4.04
CA LYS A 271 -13.87 11.25 -4.93
C LYS A 271 -13.80 10.83 -6.40
N ILE A 272 -12.75 10.09 -6.80
CA ILE A 272 -12.60 9.62 -8.18
C ILE A 272 -13.76 8.71 -8.59
N ILE A 273 -14.17 7.79 -7.71
CA ILE A 273 -15.30 6.89 -7.99
C ILE A 273 -16.59 7.67 -8.13
N ASN A 274 -16.86 8.64 -7.26
CA ASN A 274 -18.05 9.49 -7.34
C ASN A 274 -18.09 10.33 -8.63
N GLU A 275 -16.95 10.88 -9.05
CA GLU A 275 -16.84 11.64 -10.31
C GLU A 275 -17.10 10.77 -11.54
N ILE A 276 -16.67 9.50 -11.54
CA ILE A 276 -16.77 8.62 -12.69
C ILE A 276 -18.10 7.86 -12.74
N PHE A 277 -18.56 7.37 -11.60
CA PHE A 277 -19.71 6.48 -11.50
C PHE A 277 -20.97 7.15 -10.94
N GLY A 278 -20.86 8.39 -10.48
CA GLY A 278 -21.99 9.14 -9.91
C GLY A 278 -22.91 9.79 -10.94
N GLU A 279 -22.55 9.76 -12.23
CA GLU A 279 -23.35 10.31 -13.33
C GLU A 279 -24.43 9.35 -13.85
#